data_a2461f97357f62c6a7350e32112a0a17
#
_entry.id   a2461f97357f62c6a7350e32112a0a17
#
_cell.length_a   1.000
_cell.length_b   1.000
_cell.length_c   1.000
_cell.angle_alpha   90.00
_cell.angle_beta   90.00
_cell.angle_gamma   90.00
#
_symmetry.space_group_name_H-M   'P 1'
#
loop_
_entity.id
_entity.type
_entity.pdbx_description
1 polymer ?
#
loop_
_entity_poly.entity_id
_entity_poly.type
_entity_poly.pdbx_seq_one_letter_code
_entity_poly.pdbx_strand_id
1 'polypeptide(L)'
;MQRKHNKDLVPFAKALRKEMTKEEKHLWYDFLRDYPIRFSRQKVLGRYIADFYSAEINLVIELDGSQHYDQEGKAYDAERTDFLKEYGITVVRIMNSDINTNFRGACLHIDKIVKRMLKDKASLV
;
A
#
# COMPACT_ATOMS: atom_id res chain seq x y z
N MET A 1 19.50 -13.22 -3.86
CA MET A 1 18.50 -12.14 -3.85
C MET A 1 17.76 -12.12 -2.52
N GLN A 2 17.69 -10.97 -1.89
CA GLN A 2 17.02 -10.85 -0.60
C GLN A 2 15.50 -10.95 -0.79
N ARG A 3 14.86 -11.74 0.07
CA ARG A 3 13.40 -11.91 -0.01
C ARG A 3 12.70 -10.63 0.47
N LYS A 4 11.58 -10.30 -0.17
CA LYS A 4 10.71 -9.20 0.27
C LYS A 4 10.03 -9.50 1.61
N HIS A 5 9.86 -10.76 1.96
CA HIS A 5 9.20 -11.19 3.19
C HIS A 5 10.22 -11.35 4.32
N ASN A 6 9.99 -10.69 5.44
CA ASN A 6 10.80 -10.79 6.64
C ASN A 6 9.97 -11.40 7.77
N LYS A 7 10.32 -12.60 8.19
CA LYS A 7 9.59 -13.35 9.22
C LYS A 7 9.54 -12.60 10.56
N ASP A 8 10.56 -11.81 10.88
CA ASP A 8 10.63 -11.10 12.14
C ASP A 8 9.55 -10.03 12.26
N LEU A 9 9.03 -9.51 11.13
CA LEU A 9 7.98 -8.52 11.12
C LEU A 9 6.57 -9.10 11.09
N VAL A 10 6.42 -10.43 10.94
CA VAL A 10 5.10 -11.07 10.85
C VAL A 10 4.23 -10.81 12.09
N PRO A 11 4.75 -10.90 13.33
CA PRO A 11 3.93 -10.60 14.51
C PRO A 11 3.42 -9.15 14.52
N PHE A 12 4.25 -8.20 14.09
CA PHE A 12 3.85 -6.78 13.99
C PHE A 12 2.75 -6.58 12.96
N ALA A 13 2.89 -7.22 11.80
CA ALA A 13 1.86 -7.15 10.76
C ALA A 13 0.54 -7.72 11.24
N LYS A 14 0.55 -8.82 12.00
CA LYS A 14 -0.66 -9.40 12.59
C LYS A 14 -1.31 -8.44 13.59
N ALA A 15 -0.50 -7.80 14.44
CA ALA A 15 -1.00 -6.82 15.40
C ALA A 15 -1.63 -5.63 14.68
N LEU A 16 -0.97 -5.12 13.64
CA LEU A 16 -1.50 -3.99 12.86
C LEU A 16 -2.81 -4.32 12.15
N ARG A 17 -2.99 -5.57 11.69
CA ARG A 17 -4.26 -5.99 11.09
C ARG A 17 -5.41 -5.97 12.11
N LYS A 18 -5.13 -6.27 13.38
CA LYS A 18 -6.14 -6.21 14.44
C LYS A 18 -6.46 -4.77 14.85
N GLU A 19 -5.48 -3.87 14.70
CA GLU A 19 -5.60 -2.48 15.14
C GLU A 19 -5.62 -1.50 13.98
N MET A 20 -6.26 -1.88 12.88
CA MET A 20 -6.37 -1.00 11.73
C MET A 20 -7.09 0.29 12.09
N THR A 21 -6.62 1.41 11.52
CA THR A 21 -7.28 2.71 11.68
C THR A 21 -8.67 2.66 11.03
N LYS A 22 -9.51 3.65 11.34
CA LYS A 22 -10.83 3.73 10.70
C LYS A 22 -10.73 3.91 9.19
N GLU A 23 -9.72 4.68 8.73
CA GLU A 23 -9.48 4.89 7.29
C GLU A 23 -9.05 3.60 6.61
N GLU A 24 -8.14 2.84 7.24
CA GLU A 24 -7.71 1.55 6.72
C GLU A 24 -8.87 0.56 6.65
N LYS A 25 -9.70 0.50 7.69
CA LYS A 25 -10.89 -0.34 7.71
C LYS A 25 -11.86 0.04 6.60
N HIS A 26 -12.09 1.33 6.40
CA HIS A 26 -13.01 1.82 5.39
C HIS A 26 -12.54 1.39 3.99
N LEU A 27 -11.26 1.63 3.67
CA LEU A 27 -10.71 1.26 2.36
C LEU A 27 -10.71 -0.25 2.15
N TRP A 28 -10.37 -1.00 3.18
CA TRP A 28 -10.32 -2.47 3.09
C TRP A 28 -11.69 -3.10 2.93
N TYR A 29 -12.59 -2.85 3.89
CA TYR A 29 -13.88 -3.55 3.92
C TYR A 29 -14.85 -3.06 2.86
N ASP A 30 -14.78 -1.80 2.47
CA ASP A 30 -15.73 -1.22 1.53
C ASP A 30 -15.21 -1.15 0.10
N PHE A 31 -13.95 -1.53 -0.14
CA PHE A 31 -13.40 -1.49 -1.49
C PHE A 31 -12.40 -2.60 -1.79
N LEU A 32 -11.26 -2.63 -1.11
CA LEU A 32 -10.15 -3.49 -1.52
C LEU A 32 -10.38 -4.98 -1.27
N ARG A 33 -11.09 -5.34 -0.20
CA ARG A 33 -11.33 -6.75 0.14
C ARG A 33 -11.97 -7.52 -1.02
N ASP A 34 -12.92 -6.90 -1.69
CA ASP A 34 -13.70 -7.53 -2.75
C ASP A 34 -13.29 -7.04 -4.14
N TYR A 35 -12.15 -6.36 -4.24
CA TYR A 35 -11.66 -5.85 -5.52
C TYR A 35 -11.28 -7.03 -6.44
N PRO A 36 -11.49 -6.90 -7.78
CA PRO A 36 -11.25 -8.01 -8.73
C PRO A 36 -9.84 -8.60 -8.69
N ILE A 37 -8.80 -7.79 -8.48
CA ILE A 37 -7.47 -8.34 -8.22
C ILE A 37 -7.23 -8.36 -6.71
N ARG A 38 -6.41 -9.30 -6.28
CA ARG A 38 -6.20 -9.53 -4.85
C ARG A 38 -5.29 -8.48 -4.23
N PHE A 39 -5.74 -7.88 -3.13
CA PHE A 39 -4.92 -7.08 -2.23
C PHE A 39 -4.77 -7.79 -0.89
N SER A 40 -3.60 -7.64 -0.28
CA SER A 40 -3.34 -8.04 1.10
C SER A 40 -3.20 -6.78 1.95
N ARG A 41 -3.59 -6.86 3.20
CA ARG A 41 -3.43 -5.74 4.14
C ARG A 41 -2.26 -6.01 5.07
N GLN A 42 -1.56 -4.96 5.47
CA GLN A 42 -0.43 -5.01 6.39
C GLN A 42 0.56 -6.11 5.99
N LYS A 43 1.07 -5.98 4.77
CA LYS A 43 1.96 -6.99 4.17
C LYS A 43 3.42 -6.66 4.45
N VAL A 44 4.15 -7.66 4.93
CA VAL A 44 5.59 -7.53 5.15
C VAL A 44 6.32 -7.58 3.80
N LEU A 45 7.09 -6.54 3.51
CA LEU A 45 7.93 -6.43 2.31
C LEU A 45 9.34 -6.06 2.76
N GLY A 46 10.22 -7.05 2.84
CA GLY A 46 11.54 -6.85 3.40
C GLY A 46 11.46 -6.45 4.86
N ARG A 47 12.01 -5.31 5.22
CA ARG A 47 11.96 -4.77 6.58
C ARG A 47 10.86 -3.73 6.79
N TYR A 48 9.94 -3.63 5.83
CA TYR A 48 8.83 -2.69 5.88
C TYR A 48 7.51 -3.42 5.91
N ILE A 49 6.47 -2.74 6.38
CA ILE A 49 5.11 -3.26 6.35
C ILE A 49 4.28 -2.29 5.52
N ALA A 50 3.71 -2.80 4.41
CA ALA A 50 2.86 -2.01 3.53
C ALA A 50 1.40 -2.08 4.02
N ASP A 51 0.69 -0.95 3.97
CA ASP A 51 -0.72 -0.92 4.37
C ASP A 51 -1.55 -1.87 3.51
N PHE A 52 -1.44 -1.76 2.19
CA PHE A 52 -2.11 -2.65 1.24
C PHE A 52 -1.16 -2.99 0.09
N TYR A 53 -1.18 -4.22 -0.36
CA TYR A 53 -0.27 -4.68 -1.40
C TYR A 53 -0.96 -5.65 -2.35
N SER A 54 -0.75 -5.44 -3.66
CA SER A 54 -1.13 -6.41 -4.68
C SER A 54 0.13 -6.97 -5.35
N ALA A 55 0.36 -8.26 -5.16
CA ALA A 55 1.51 -8.95 -5.77
C ALA A 55 1.35 -9.07 -7.29
N GLU A 56 0.12 -9.15 -7.78
CA GLU A 56 -0.14 -9.33 -9.20
C GLU A 56 0.40 -8.16 -10.03
N ILE A 57 0.29 -6.94 -9.53
CA ILE A 57 0.76 -5.75 -10.23
C ILE A 57 1.86 -5.00 -9.49
N ASN A 58 2.37 -5.57 -8.42
CA ASN A 58 3.42 -4.95 -7.60
C ASN A 58 3.04 -3.53 -7.18
N LEU A 59 1.85 -3.37 -6.64
CA LEU A 59 1.33 -2.08 -6.20
C LEU A 59 1.18 -2.06 -4.69
N VAL A 60 1.73 -1.04 -4.06
CA VAL A 60 1.52 -0.71 -2.64
C VAL A 60 0.63 0.52 -2.57
N ILE A 61 -0.40 0.47 -1.74
CA ILE A 61 -1.22 1.63 -1.41
C ILE A 61 -0.99 1.94 0.05
N GLU A 62 -0.60 3.20 0.33
CA GLU A 62 -0.34 3.70 1.67
C GLU A 62 -1.31 4.81 2.01
N LEU A 63 -1.85 4.78 3.22
CA LEU A 63 -2.70 5.86 3.71
C LEU A 63 -1.86 6.80 4.57
N ASP A 64 -1.87 8.08 4.20
CA ASP A 64 -1.10 9.11 4.90
C ASP A 64 -2.01 10.00 5.74
N GLY A 65 -1.64 10.17 7.01
CA GLY A 65 -2.21 11.21 7.85
C GLY A 65 -1.57 12.57 7.58
N SER A 66 -2.07 13.61 8.25
CA SER A 66 -1.53 14.96 8.13
C SER A 66 -0.36 15.16 9.10
N GLN A 67 0.57 14.22 9.15
CA GLN A 67 1.72 14.29 10.05
C GLN A 67 2.84 15.10 9.42
N HIS A 68 3.44 15.96 10.23
CA HIS A 68 4.67 16.64 9.85
C HIS A 68 5.83 15.70 10.14
N TYR A 69 6.48 15.22 9.10
CA TYR A 69 7.68 14.41 9.26
C TYR A 69 8.85 15.32 9.58
N ASP A 70 9.63 14.97 10.59
CA ASP A 70 10.93 15.58 10.81
C ASP A 70 11.91 15.03 9.76
N GLN A 71 13.20 15.48 9.83
CA GLN A 71 14.18 15.03 8.85
C GLN A 71 14.44 13.53 8.90
N GLU A 72 14.40 12.94 10.09
CA GLU A 72 14.59 11.48 10.24
C GLU A 72 13.45 10.72 9.61
N GLY A 73 12.22 11.16 9.80
CA GLY A 73 11.05 10.56 9.19
C GLY A 73 11.07 10.65 7.67
N LYS A 74 11.51 11.80 7.14
CA LYS A 74 11.63 11.99 5.69
C LYS A 74 12.71 11.09 5.10
N ALA A 75 13.84 10.96 5.77
CA ALA A 75 14.93 10.09 5.34
C ALA A 75 14.52 8.62 5.35
N TYR A 76 13.81 8.19 6.40
CA TYR A 76 13.28 6.83 6.50
C TYR A 76 12.29 6.55 5.37
N ASP A 77 11.40 7.49 5.09
CA ASP A 77 10.40 7.34 4.04
C ASP A 77 11.03 7.26 2.65
N ALA A 78 12.06 8.06 2.40
CA ALA A 78 12.82 8.02 1.14
C ALA A 78 13.53 6.68 0.97
N GLU A 79 14.19 6.18 2.01
CA GLU A 79 14.87 4.89 2.00
C GLU A 79 13.88 3.76 1.71
N ARG A 80 12.71 3.79 2.35
CA ARG A 80 11.66 2.82 2.15
C ARG A 80 11.16 2.83 0.71
N THR A 81 10.92 4.00 0.17
CA THR A 81 10.45 4.15 -1.21
C THR A 81 11.48 3.62 -2.20
N ASP A 82 12.76 3.94 -2.00
CA ASP A 82 13.84 3.44 -2.83
C ASP A 82 13.95 1.92 -2.78
N PHE A 83 13.85 1.36 -1.57
CA PHE A 83 13.89 -0.09 -1.38
C PHE A 83 12.78 -0.78 -2.17
N LEU A 84 11.55 -0.29 -2.05
CA LEU A 84 10.40 -0.87 -2.75
C LEU A 84 10.54 -0.73 -4.26
N LYS A 85 11.06 0.41 -4.72
CA LYS A 85 11.28 0.65 -6.14
C LYS A 85 12.29 -0.32 -6.75
N GLU A 86 13.32 -0.71 -6.02
CA GLU A 86 14.30 -1.70 -6.47
C GLU A 86 13.65 -3.05 -6.76
N TYR A 87 12.57 -3.39 -6.07
CA TYR A 87 11.80 -4.61 -6.31
C TYR A 87 10.72 -4.44 -7.38
N GLY A 88 10.72 -3.32 -8.08
CA GLY A 88 9.71 -3.03 -9.10
C GLY A 88 8.34 -2.71 -8.54
N ILE A 89 8.28 -2.29 -7.27
CA ILE A 89 7.02 -1.98 -6.59
C ILE A 89 6.70 -0.51 -6.75
N THR A 90 5.48 -0.22 -7.21
CA THR A 90 4.95 1.13 -7.29
C THR A 90 4.22 1.46 -5.98
N VAL A 91 4.49 2.62 -5.42
CA VAL A 91 3.84 3.09 -4.19
C VAL A 91 2.89 4.23 -4.54
N VAL A 92 1.63 4.08 -4.15
CA VAL A 92 0.61 5.11 -4.29
C VAL A 92 0.17 5.54 -2.90
N ARG A 93 0.18 6.84 -2.64
CA ARG A 93 -0.22 7.41 -1.36
C ARG A 93 -1.57 8.08 -1.49
N ILE A 94 -2.45 7.76 -0.56
CA ILE A 94 -3.79 8.33 -0.48
C ILE A 94 -3.89 9.02 0.87
N MET A 95 -4.33 10.29 0.88
CA MET A 95 -4.50 11.02 2.14
C MET A 95 -5.70 10.47 2.91
N ASN A 96 -5.55 10.36 4.22
CA ASN A 96 -6.67 9.96 5.07
C ASN A 96 -7.88 10.90 4.92
N SER A 97 -7.62 12.20 4.70
CA SER A 97 -8.69 13.16 4.44
C SER A 97 -9.52 12.80 3.21
N ASP A 98 -8.89 12.26 2.17
CA ASP A 98 -9.63 11.83 0.98
C ASP A 98 -10.50 10.63 1.27
N ILE A 99 -10.03 9.70 2.10
CA ILE A 99 -10.85 8.55 2.53
C ILE A 99 -12.08 9.04 3.30
N ASN A 100 -11.90 10.05 4.16
CA ASN A 100 -12.96 10.55 5.03
C ASN A 100 -13.95 11.47 4.32
N THR A 101 -13.51 12.22 3.32
CA THR A 101 -14.34 13.28 2.69
C THR A 101 -14.69 13.01 1.24
N ASN A 102 -13.95 12.14 0.55
CA ASN A 102 -14.19 11.83 -0.86
C ASN A 102 -13.81 10.39 -1.17
N PHE A 103 -14.44 9.47 -0.46
CA PHE A 103 -14.12 8.04 -0.59
C PHE A 103 -14.29 7.55 -2.03
N ARG A 104 -15.38 7.95 -2.68
CA ARG A 104 -15.63 7.55 -4.06
C ARG A 104 -14.50 8.00 -4.99
N GLY A 105 -14.04 9.24 -4.83
CA GLY A 105 -12.93 9.76 -5.62
C GLY A 105 -11.63 9.00 -5.38
N ALA A 106 -11.36 8.65 -4.12
CA ALA A 106 -10.19 7.84 -3.78
C ALA A 106 -10.25 6.46 -4.43
N CYS A 107 -11.40 5.81 -4.39
CA CYS A 107 -11.60 4.50 -5.01
C CYS A 107 -11.46 4.57 -6.53
N LEU A 108 -12.00 5.59 -7.17
CA LEU A 108 -11.85 5.78 -8.61
C LEU A 108 -10.40 6.02 -9.01
N HIS A 109 -9.67 6.76 -8.18
CA HIS A 109 -8.25 7.01 -8.40
C HIS A 109 -7.46 5.70 -8.37
N ILE A 110 -7.69 4.88 -7.36
CA ILE A 110 -7.06 3.56 -7.24
C ILE A 110 -7.42 2.68 -8.44
N ASP A 111 -8.69 2.64 -8.80
CA ASP A 111 -9.16 1.82 -9.92
C ASP A 111 -8.50 2.20 -11.24
N LYS A 112 -8.32 3.49 -11.49
CA LYS A 112 -7.61 3.99 -12.68
C LYS A 112 -6.16 3.52 -12.71
N ILE A 113 -5.48 3.61 -11.58
CA ILE A 113 -4.08 3.18 -11.48
C ILE A 113 -3.97 1.68 -11.73
N VAL A 114 -4.84 0.89 -11.12
CA VAL A 114 -4.85 -0.56 -11.28
C VAL A 114 -5.08 -0.94 -12.74
N LYS A 115 -6.07 -0.33 -13.38
CA LYS A 115 -6.38 -0.63 -14.79
C LYS A 115 -5.22 -0.28 -15.70
N ARG A 116 -4.55 0.85 -15.46
CA ARG A 116 -3.38 1.24 -16.22
C ARG A 116 -2.23 0.25 -16.04
N MET A 117 -1.98 -0.17 -14.80
CA MET A 117 -0.92 -1.14 -14.51
C MET A 117 -1.21 -2.50 -15.13
N LEU A 118 -2.45 -2.95 -15.11
CA LEU A 118 -2.86 -4.19 -15.77
C LEU A 118 -2.66 -4.11 -17.29
N LYS A 119 -2.99 -2.98 -17.89
CA LYS A 119 -2.78 -2.74 -19.31
C LYS A 119 -1.30 -2.76 -19.66
N ASP A 120 -0.48 -2.09 -18.88
CA ASP A 120 0.98 -2.05 -19.10
C ASP A 120 1.58 -3.44 -18.97
N LYS A 121 1.13 -4.22 -17.99
CA LYS A 121 1.58 -5.61 -17.80
C LYS A 121 1.21 -6.48 -19.01
N ALA A 122 0.00 -6.33 -19.53
CA ALA A 122 -0.44 -7.08 -20.70
C ALA A 122 0.37 -6.72 -21.95
N SER A 123 0.83 -5.47 -22.06
CA SER A 123 1.63 -5.00 -23.20
C SER A 123 3.03 -5.60 -23.25
N LEU A 124 3.51 -6.15 -22.13
CA LEU A 124 4.84 -6.75 -22.04
C LEU A 124 4.87 -8.21 -22.46
N VAL A 125 3.74 -8.79 -22.77
CA VAL A 125 3.63 -10.21 -23.11
C VAL A 125 3.68 -10.43 -24.63
#